data_11c3db5623e19e2aa0d6045c900ffe4c
#
_entry.id   11c3db5623e19e2aa0d6045c900ffe4c
#
_cell.length_a   1.000
_cell.length_b   1.000
_cell.length_c   1.000
_cell.angle_alpha   90.00
_cell.angle_beta   90.00
_cell.angle_gamma   90.00
#
_symmetry.space_group_name_H-M   'P 1'
#
loop_
_entity.id
_entity.type
_entity.pdbx_description
1 polymer ?
#
loop_
_entity_poly.entity_id
_entity_poly.type
_entity_poly.pdbx_seq_one_letter_code
_entity_poly.pdbx_strand_id
1 'polypeptide(L)'
;MQYKLLMALSKLVCLLPHGALLAIGKVLGHLYYCLISKQRELAIRQMMQSLGISRSEAEHIVKASFVNLAQNVLEILYMPRLNKENFSKYIKIDHPEHLTDSLAKGHGVVILTGHIGTWEWLAAGLVFLGMPVTAIAKPQPNMQYTNVLNDLRATCGVEIFSRGTSELLAAARALRKGKILGFLADQDGGPAGAFVEFFGRTASTPMGPAVFSRKFKSPVVPTFILRQPDGGHLIHVLPPMELHDTGDPDRDLIEDTADMTHIIEDIIRQNPTQWLWFQHRWNTPPDEKTVHHHVTAREGEADGKKG
;
A
#
# COMPACT_ATOMS: atom_id res chain seq x y z
N MET A 1 5.09 28.31 -4.11
CA MET A 1 3.70 28.70 -4.49
C MET A 1 2.72 27.53 -4.40
N GLN A 2 3.02 26.38 -4.98
CA GLN A 2 2.17 25.18 -4.96
C GLN A 2 1.87 24.66 -3.54
N TYR A 3 2.86 24.61 -2.65
CA TYR A 3 2.66 24.23 -1.25
C TYR A 3 1.56 25.06 -0.58
N LYS A 4 1.67 26.41 -0.63
CA LYS A 4 0.67 27.30 0.00
C LYS A 4 -0.73 27.10 -0.60
N LEU A 5 -0.81 26.88 -1.91
CA LEU A 5 -2.07 26.62 -2.60
C LEU A 5 -2.72 25.31 -2.13
N LEU A 6 -1.96 24.22 -2.05
CA LEU A 6 -2.46 22.94 -1.59
C LEU A 6 -2.86 22.94 -0.12
N MET A 7 -2.10 23.62 0.74
CA MET A 7 -2.50 23.79 2.15
C MET A 7 -3.75 24.67 2.31
N ALA A 8 -3.92 25.70 1.47
CA ALA A 8 -5.16 26.48 1.45
C ALA A 8 -6.34 25.63 0.95
N LEU A 9 -6.14 24.80 -0.09
CA LEU A 9 -7.14 23.86 -0.57
C LEU A 9 -7.50 22.85 0.52
N SER A 10 -6.54 22.31 1.25
CA SER A 10 -6.80 21.42 2.40
C SER A 10 -7.71 22.09 3.44
N LYS A 11 -7.45 23.35 3.79
CA LYS A 11 -8.30 24.10 4.71
C LYS A 11 -9.74 24.22 4.19
N LEU A 12 -9.92 24.49 2.89
CA LEU A 12 -11.26 24.56 2.28
C LEU A 12 -11.95 23.20 2.27
N VAL A 13 -11.23 22.16 1.91
CA VAL A 13 -11.72 20.76 1.92
C VAL A 13 -12.19 20.36 3.32
N CYS A 14 -11.46 20.75 4.38
CA CYS A 14 -11.82 20.48 5.77
C CYS A 14 -13.13 21.19 6.24
N LEU A 15 -13.65 22.16 5.50
CA LEU A 15 -14.95 22.77 5.82
C LEU A 15 -16.15 21.97 5.30
N LEU A 16 -15.92 21.03 4.39
CA LEU A 16 -16.97 20.24 3.77
C LEU A 16 -17.35 19.02 4.63
N PRO A 17 -18.63 18.61 4.61
CA PRO A 17 -19.00 17.29 5.11
C PRO A 17 -18.35 16.18 4.26
N HIS A 18 -17.95 15.07 4.87
CA HIS A 18 -17.28 13.97 4.18
C HIS A 18 -18.08 13.44 2.96
N GLY A 19 -19.40 13.29 3.09
CA GLY A 19 -20.24 12.86 1.97
C GLY A 19 -20.20 13.82 0.76
N ALA A 20 -20.14 15.13 0.99
CA ALA A 20 -19.96 16.12 -0.08
C ALA A 20 -18.57 15.99 -0.73
N LEU A 21 -17.55 15.72 0.07
CA LEU A 21 -16.19 15.46 -0.40
C LEU A 21 -16.14 14.25 -1.35
N LEU A 22 -16.80 13.15 -0.98
CA LEU A 22 -16.89 11.95 -1.81
C LEU A 22 -17.65 12.21 -3.12
N ALA A 23 -18.73 13.01 -3.08
CA ALA A 23 -19.49 13.40 -4.28
C ALA A 23 -18.62 14.25 -5.24
N ILE A 24 -17.88 15.22 -4.72
CA ILE A 24 -16.92 16.03 -5.50
C ILE A 24 -15.83 15.10 -6.08
N GLY A 25 -15.27 14.20 -5.29
CA GLY A 25 -14.27 13.22 -5.73
C GLY A 25 -14.79 12.34 -6.87
N LYS A 26 -16.06 11.93 -6.82
CA LYS A 26 -16.70 11.18 -7.90
C LYS A 26 -16.72 11.96 -9.21
N VAL A 27 -17.10 13.24 -9.17
CA VAL A 27 -17.12 14.12 -10.36
C VAL A 27 -15.70 14.32 -10.90
N LEU A 28 -14.75 14.66 -10.03
CA LEU A 28 -13.36 14.87 -10.41
C LEU A 28 -12.72 13.60 -10.99
N GLY A 29 -13.03 12.43 -10.43
CA GLY A 29 -12.53 11.16 -10.94
C GLY A 29 -13.05 10.82 -12.34
N HIS A 30 -14.32 11.09 -12.61
CA HIS A 30 -14.87 10.93 -13.97
C HIS A 30 -14.22 11.91 -14.95
N LEU A 31 -14.04 13.17 -14.56
CA LEU A 31 -13.37 14.17 -15.38
C LEU A 31 -11.93 13.77 -15.67
N TYR A 32 -11.20 13.33 -14.64
CA TYR A 32 -9.82 12.85 -14.77
C TYR A 32 -9.71 11.65 -15.73
N TYR A 33 -10.62 10.67 -15.60
CA TYR A 33 -10.71 9.53 -16.52
C TYR A 33 -10.89 9.96 -17.98
N CYS A 34 -11.72 10.98 -18.25
CA CYS A 34 -11.94 11.50 -19.60
C CYS A 34 -10.72 12.25 -20.16
N LEU A 35 -10.04 13.03 -19.32
CA LEU A 35 -8.95 13.93 -19.76
C LEU A 35 -7.61 13.22 -19.93
N ILE A 36 -7.31 12.18 -19.14
CA ILE A 36 -5.98 11.57 -19.08
C ILE A 36 -5.96 10.23 -19.83
N SER A 37 -5.95 10.30 -21.17
CA SER A 37 -6.03 9.13 -22.05
C SER A 37 -4.85 8.16 -21.87
N LYS A 38 -3.63 8.66 -21.73
CA LYS A 38 -2.41 7.83 -21.63
C LYS A 38 -2.41 6.93 -20.38
N GLN A 39 -2.71 7.50 -19.22
CA GLN A 39 -2.80 6.75 -17.96
C GLN A 39 -3.98 5.79 -17.95
N ARG A 40 -5.12 6.21 -18.52
CA ARG A 40 -6.29 5.37 -18.69
C ARG A 40 -5.97 4.12 -19.52
N GLU A 41 -5.36 4.28 -20.69
CA GLU A 41 -4.99 3.15 -21.56
C GLU A 41 -3.95 2.23 -20.92
N LEU A 42 -3.00 2.78 -20.16
CA LEU A 42 -2.07 1.97 -19.36
C LEU A 42 -2.83 1.12 -18.34
N ALA A 43 -3.72 1.74 -17.56
CA ALA A 43 -4.52 1.04 -16.55
C ALA A 43 -5.38 -0.06 -17.17
N ILE A 44 -6.08 0.21 -18.28
CA ILE A 44 -6.92 -0.77 -18.99
C ILE A 44 -6.07 -1.96 -19.45
N ARG A 45 -4.94 -1.72 -20.12
CA ARG A 45 -4.05 -2.81 -20.58
C ARG A 45 -3.52 -3.64 -19.43
N GLN A 46 -3.03 -3.01 -18.37
CA GLN A 46 -2.51 -3.72 -17.19
C GLN A 46 -3.60 -4.57 -16.54
N MET A 47 -4.81 -4.02 -16.39
CA MET A 47 -5.94 -4.74 -15.82
C MET A 47 -6.38 -5.94 -16.66
N MET A 48 -6.52 -5.78 -17.99
CA MET A 48 -6.82 -6.89 -18.89
C MET A 48 -5.79 -8.01 -18.77
N GLN A 49 -4.51 -7.67 -18.76
CA GLN A 49 -3.41 -8.64 -18.66
C GLN A 49 -3.36 -9.34 -17.30
N SER A 50 -3.70 -8.62 -16.23
CA SER A 50 -3.62 -9.12 -14.85
C SER A 50 -4.82 -9.95 -14.43
N LEU A 51 -6.02 -9.57 -14.88
CA LEU A 51 -7.26 -10.22 -14.46
C LEU A 51 -7.85 -11.16 -15.54
N GLY A 52 -7.30 -11.15 -16.76
CA GLY A 52 -7.81 -11.98 -17.85
C GLY A 52 -9.22 -11.57 -18.33
N ILE A 53 -9.61 -10.31 -18.15
CA ILE A 53 -10.94 -9.79 -18.46
C ILE A 53 -10.98 -9.05 -19.79
N SER A 54 -12.18 -8.88 -20.34
CA SER A 54 -12.39 -8.12 -21.55
C SER A 54 -12.07 -6.63 -21.40
N ARG A 55 -11.82 -5.94 -22.53
CA ARG A 55 -11.58 -4.49 -22.53
C ARG A 55 -12.76 -3.72 -21.92
N SER A 56 -14.00 -4.12 -22.24
CA SER A 56 -15.21 -3.46 -21.74
C SER A 56 -15.31 -3.55 -20.22
N GLU A 57 -15.04 -4.72 -19.64
CA GLU A 57 -15.00 -4.92 -18.18
C GLU A 57 -13.87 -4.11 -17.55
N ALA A 58 -12.67 -4.13 -18.14
CA ALA A 58 -11.53 -3.35 -17.66
C ALA A 58 -11.82 -1.84 -17.67
N GLU A 59 -12.44 -1.31 -18.72
CA GLU A 59 -12.84 0.11 -18.81
C GLU A 59 -13.81 0.50 -17.69
N HIS A 60 -14.79 -0.37 -17.38
CA HIS A 60 -15.73 -0.13 -16.28
C HIS A 60 -15.02 -0.05 -14.92
N ILE A 61 -14.16 -1.02 -14.62
CA ILE A 61 -13.44 -1.08 -13.35
C ILE A 61 -12.41 0.06 -13.24
N VAL A 62 -11.66 0.35 -14.31
CA VAL A 62 -10.68 1.46 -14.35
C VAL A 62 -11.38 2.80 -14.13
N LYS A 63 -12.56 3.02 -14.70
CA LYS A 63 -13.34 4.23 -14.44
C LYS A 63 -13.67 4.40 -12.96
N ALA A 64 -14.07 3.33 -12.27
CA ALA A 64 -14.30 3.34 -10.84
C ALA A 64 -12.99 3.54 -10.03
N SER A 65 -11.86 2.98 -10.49
CA SER A 65 -10.53 3.19 -9.89
C SER A 65 -10.11 4.66 -9.94
N PHE A 66 -10.36 5.37 -11.03
CA PHE A 66 -10.10 6.81 -11.14
C PHE A 66 -10.98 7.64 -10.19
N VAL A 67 -12.23 7.21 -9.97
CA VAL A 67 -13.10 7.81 -8.95
C VAL A 67 -12.54 7.62 -7.55
N ASN A 68 -12.15 6.38 -7.20
CA ASN A 68 -11.53 6.10 -5.91
C ASN A 68 -10.25 6.92 -5.70
N LEU A 69 -9.40 7.03 -6.71
CA LEU A 69 -8.19 7.86 -6.62
C LEU A 69 -8.53 9.34 -6.31
N ALA A 70 -9.49 9.93 -7.02
CA ALA A 70 -9.87 11.33 -6.79
C ALA A 70 -10.45 11.53 -5.38
N GLN A 71 -11.24 10.57 -4.90
CA GLN A 71 -11.74 10.56 -3.52
C GLN A 71 -10.59 10.45 -2.52
N ASN A 72 -9.62 9.55 -2.75
CA ASN A 72 -8.44 9.39 -1.89
C ASN A 72 -7.62 10.69 -1.81
N VAL A 73 -7.40 11.37 -2.94
CA VAL A 73 -6.68 12.67 -2.95
C VAL A 73 -7.40 13.72 -2.09
N LEU A 74 -8.73 13.78 -2.17
CA LEU A 74 -9.51 14.69 -1.33
C LEU A 74 -9.46 14.28 0.15
N GLU A 75 -9.50 12.99 0.45
CA GLU A 75 -9.37 12.49 1.83
C GLU A 75 -7.98 12.74 2.41
N ILE A 76 -6.91 12.68 1.61
CA ILE A 76 -5.57 13.12 2.04
C ILE A 76 -5.59 14.59 2.44
N LEU A 77 -6.22 15.46 1.64
CA LEU A 77 -6.38 16.88 1.98
C LEU A 77 -7.29 17.09 3.21
N TYR A 78 -8.17 16.16 3.53
CA TYR A 78 -9.07 16.18 4.68
C TYR A 78 -8.43 15.69 5.98
N MET A 79 -7.21 15.12 5.94
CA MET A 79 -6.52 14.56 7.13
C MET A 79 -6.51 15.51 8.35
N PRO A 80 -6.31 16.85 8.21
CA PRO A 80 -6.33 17.73 9.37
C PRO A 80 -7.69 17.79 10.12
N ARG A 81 -8.77 17.30 9.51
CA ARG A 81 -10.09 17.20 10.15
C ARG A 81 -10.23 15.96 11.02
N LEU A 82 -9.41 14.91 10.74
CA LEU A 82 -9.42 13.69 11.52
C LEU A 82 -8.74 13.91 12.87
N ASN A 83 -9.33 13.35 13.89
CA ASN A 83 -8.78 13.33 15.24
C ASN A 83 -9.28 12.09 15.99
N LYS A 84 -8.76 11.88 17.22
CA LYS A 84 -9.06 10.71 18.04
C LYS A 84 -10.55 10.59 18.41
N GLU A 85 -11.28 11.69 18.47
CA GLU A 85 -12.71 11.72 18.84
C GLU A 85 -13.63 11.40 17.66
N ASN A 86 -13.17 11.61 16.43
CA ASN A 86 -14.06 11.50 15.27
C ASN A 86 -13.65 10.44 14.24
N PHE A 87 -12.43 9.90 14.29
CA PHE A 87 -11.95 8.96 13.26
C PHE A 87 -12.84 7.71 13.16
N SER A 88 -13.39 7.23 14.26
CA SER A 88 -14.26 6.04 14.31
C SER A 88 -15.57 6.19 13.53
N LYS A 89 -15.95 7.42 13.16
CA LYS A 89 -17.09 7.69 12.26
C LYS A 89 -16.78 7.30 10.82
N TYR A 90 -15.51 7.25 10.45
CA TYR A 90 -15.03 7.07 9.09
C TYR A 90 -14.24 5.77 8.91
N ILE A 91 -13.54 5.33 9.96
CA ILE A 91 -12.60 4.20 9.90
C ILE A 91 -12.99 3.18 10.96
N LYS A 92 -13.25 1.96 10.52
CA LYS A 92 -13.38 0.77 11.35
C LYS A 92 -12.15 -0.10 11.19
N ILE A 93 -11.92 -1.00 12.12
CA ILE A 93 -10.84 -2.00 12.06
C ILE A 93 -11.40 -3.36 12.40
N ASP A 94 -11.00 -4.38 11.66
CA ASP A 94 -11.22 -5.77 12.02
C ASP A 94 -9.90 -6.41 12.49
N HIS A 95 -10.01 -7.43 13.31
CA HIS A 95 -8.88 -8.20 13.82
C HIS A 95 -7.69 -7.38 14.34
N PRO A 96 -7.92 -6.30 15.15
CA PRO A 96 -6.83 -5.50 15.72
C PRO A 96 -5.88 -6.33 16.60
N GLU A 97 -6.34 -7.47 17.12
CA GLU A 97 -5.56 -8.42 17.91
C GLU A 97 -4.32 -8.92 17.17
N HIS A 98 -4.35 -9.11 15.86
CA HIS A 98 -3.19 -9.52 15.08
C HIS A 98 -2.02 -8.51 15.19
N LEU A 99 -2.34 -7.21 15.28
CA LEU A 99 -1.33 -6.17 15.48
C LEU A 99 -0.93 -6.05 16.96
N THR A 100 -1.90 -6.06 17.89
CA THR A 100 -1.59 -5.88 19.33
C THR A 100 -0.79 -7.05 19.89
N ASP A 101 -1.14 -8.29 19.53
CA ASP A 101 -0.41 -9.49 19.94
C ASP A 101 1.00 -9.55 19.31
N SER A 102 1.11 -9.08 18.07
CA SER A 102 2.42 -8.96 17.42
C SER A 102 3.31 -7.90 18.08
N LEU A 103 2.76 -6.76 18.46
CA LEU A 103 3.47 -5.71 19.21
C LEU A 103 3.90 -6.19 20.61
N ALA A 104 3.07 -6.99 21.28
CA ALA A 104 3.36 -7.55 22.59
C ALA A 104 4.61 -8.45 22.61
N LYS A 105 5.05 -8.98 21.46
CA LYS A 105 6.31 -9.75 21.31
C LYS A 105 7.57 -8.88 21.52
N GLY A 106 7.45 -7.54 21.51
CA GLY A 106 8.53 -6.60 21.84
C GLY A 106 9.55 -6.33 20.73
N HIS A 107 9.37 -6.89 19.53
CA HIS A 107 10.29 -6.73 18.39
C HIS A 107 9.80 -5.68 17.36
N GLY A 108 8.77 -4.89 17.71
CA GLY A 108 8.04 -4.08 16.74
C GLY A 108 7.27 -4.91 15.73
N VAL A 109 6.63 -4.26 14.77
CA VAL A 109 5.83 -4.93 13.73
C VAL A 109 6.13 -4.31 12.38
N VAL A 110 6.30 -5.14 11.36
CA VAL A 110 6.34 -4.72 9.97
C VAL A 110 4.92 -4.84 9.40
N ILE A 111 4.33 -3.74 8.98
CA ILE A 111 3.09 -3.76 8.20
C ILE A 111 3.43 -3.89 6.73
N LEU A 112 2.86 -4.93 6.10
CA LEU A 112 2.80 -5.09 4.65
C LEU A 112 1.50 -4.47 4.14
N THR A 113 1.60 -3.50 3.23
CA THR A 113 0.45 -2.89 2.57
C THR A 113 0.77 -2.49 1.13
N GLY A 114 -0.17 -1.85 0.45
CA GLY A 114 -0.02 -1.34 -0.91
C GLY A 114 -0.78 -0.02 -1.12
N HIS A 115 -0.66 0.56 -2.32
CA HIS A 115 -1.42 1.73 -2.73
C HIS A 115 -2.89 1.35 -3.05
N ILE A 116 -3.57 0.78 -2.06
CA ILE A 116 -4.94 0.25 -2.11
C ILE A 116 -5.81 1.07 -1.16
N GLY A 117 -6.99 1.46 -1.60
CA GLY A 117 -7.89 2.32 -0.81
C GLY A 117 -7.21 3.63 -0.42
N THR A 118 -7.55 4.18 0.74
CA THR A 118 -6.98 5.43 1.26
C THR A 118 -5.81 5.13 2.22
N TRP A 119 -4.69 4.63 1.68
CA TRP A 119 -3.53 4.17 2.48
C TRP A 119 -2.95 5.21 3.45
N GLU A 120 -3.13 6.51 3.21
CA GLU A 120 -2.73 7.54 4.16
C GLU A 120 -3.60 7.51 5.43
N TRP A 121 -4.88 7.18 5.28
CA TRP A 121 -5.79 7.03 6.42
C TRP A 121 -5.56 5.72 7.19
N LEU A 122 -4.94 4.70 6.58
CA LEU A 122 -4.49 3.51 7.30
C LEU A 122 -3.54 3.89 8.45
N ALA A 123 -2.48 4.63 8.13
CA ALA A 123 -1.51 5.06 9.14
C ALA A 123 -2.16 5.96 10.21
N ALA A 124 -2.99 6.93 9.79
CA ALA A 124 -3.72 7.82 10.71
C ALA A 124 -4.66 7.05 11.63
N GLY A 125 -5.45 6.12 11.09
CA GLY A 125 -6.39 5.29 11.85
C GLY A 125 -5.69 4.47 12.93
N LEU A 126 -4.57 3.82 12.61
CA LEU A 126 -3.77 3.06 13.56
C LEU A 126 -3.17 3.96 14.66
N VAL A 127 -2.71 5.17 14.32
CA VAL A 127 -2.24 6.14 15.33
C VAL A 127 -3.36 6.55 16.27
N PHE A 128 -4.57 6.83 15.77
CA PHE A 128 -5.71 7.19 16.61
C PHE A 128 -6.19 6.04 17.51
N LEU A 129 -5.93 4.79 17.10
CA LEU A 129 -6.11 3.60 17.96
C LEU A 129 -5.00 3.42 19.00
N GLY A 130 -4.03 4.35 19.06
CA GLY A 130 -2.93 4.32 20.04
C GLY A 130 -1.73 3.49 19.62
N MET A 131 -1.65 3.04 18.37
CA MET A 131 -0.52 2.28 17.86
C MET A 131 0.61 3.20 17.40
N PRO A 132 1.89 2.92 17.72
CA PRO A 132 3.02 3.77 17.38
C PRO A 132 3.49 3.54 15.92
N VAL A 133 2.80 4.14 14.96
CA VAL A 133 3.05 3.92 13.53
C VAL A 133 4.14 4.83 12.98
N THR A 134 5.04 4.22 12.22
CA THR A 134 6.01 4.89 11.36
C THR A 134 5.95 4.29 9.95
N ALA A 135 6.38 5.01 8.93
CA ALA A 135 6.47 4.46 7.58
C ALA A 135 7.68 4.98 6.82
N ILE A 136 8.11 4.20 5.81
CA ILE A 136 9.15 4.64 4.86
C ILE A 136 8.46 5.11 3.59
N ALA A 137 8.74 6.34 3.17
CA ALA A 137 8.21 6.90 1.93
C ALA A 137 9.34 7.44 1.05
N LYS A 138 9.18 7.27 -0.27
CA LYS A 138 10.04 7.91 -1.26
C LYS A 138 9.59 9.37 -1.42
N PRO A 139 10.51 10.34 -1.41
CA PRO A 139 10.18 11.73 -1.73
C PRO A 139 9.53 11.83 -3.11
N GLN A 140 8.55 12.70 -3.25
CA GLN A 140 7.95 13.02 -4.54
C GLN A 140 8.97 13.79 -5.41
N PRO A 141 8.90 13.69 -6.75
CA PRO A 141 9.78 14.45 -7.64
C PRO A 141 9.76 15.95 -7.39
N ASN A 142 8.62 16.48 -6.96
CA ASN A 142 8.49 17.85 -6.49
C ASN A 142 8.44 17.89 -4.96
N MET A 143 9.48 18.45 -4.34
CA MET A 143 9.60 18.56 -2.89
C MET A 143 8.45 19.31 -2.22
N GLN A 144 7.77 20.23 -2.92
CA GLN A 144 6.59 20.91 -2.35
C GLN A 144 5.45 19.93 -2.07
N TYR A 145 5.28 18.89 -2.90
CA TYR A 145 4.29 17.83 -2.66
C TYR A 145 4.71 16.92 -1.49
N THR A 146 6.00 16.59 -1.40
CA THR A 146 6.54 15.85 -0.24
C THR A 146 6.24 16.60 1.06
N ASN A 147 6.51 17.91 1.10
CA ASN A 147 6.27 18.73 2.28
C ASN A 147 4.78 18.79 2.64
N VAL A 148 3.89 18.98 1.66
CA VAL A 148 2.43 18.94 1.89
C VAL A 148 2.01 17.61 2.50
N LEU A 149 2.43 16.48 1.91
CA LEU A 149 2.07 15.16 2.42
C LEU A 149 2.60 14.93 3.84
N ASN A 150 3.84 15.32 4.11
CA ASN A 150 4.43 15.15 5.44
C ASN A 150 3.72 16.02 6.50
N ASP A 151 3.36 17.25 6.15
CA ASP A 151 2.63 18.13 7.07
C ASP A 151 1.21 17.60 7.34
N LEU A 152 0.52 17.08 6.31
CA LEU A 152 -0.79 16.45 6.48
C LEU A 152 -0.70 15.20 7.35
N ARG A 153 0.28 14.34 7.14
CA ARG A 153 0.53 13.14 7.98
C ARG A 153 0.84 13.51 9.42
N ALA A 154 1.63 14.58 9.62
CA ALA A 154 1.98 15.08 10.95
C ALA A 154 0.75 15.55 11.73
N THR A 155 -0.30 16.07 11.08
CA THR A 155 -1.57 16.44 11.75
C THR A 155 -2.24 15.23 12.42
N CYS A 156 -1.99 14.03 11.92
CA CYS A 156 -2.51 12.77 12.47
C CYS A 156 -1.48 12.03 13.36
N GLY A 157 -0.29 12.60 13.57
CA GLY A 157 0.76 11.98 14.40
C GLY A 157 1.54 10.85 13.70
N VAL A 158 1.46 10.75 12.38
CA VAL A 158 2.20 9.75 11.60
C VAL A 158 3.63 10.23 11.36
N GLU A 159 4.62 9.43 11.76
CA GLU A 159 6.05 9.71 11.55
C GLU A 159 6.55 9.05 10.27
N ILE A 160 7.16 9.81 9.37
CA ILE A 160 7.67 9.31 8.08
C ILE A 160 9.18 9.41 8.03
N PHE A 161 9.81 8.32 7.57
CA PHE A 161 11.21 8.27 7.20
C PHE A 161 11.36 8.31 5.68
N SER A 162 12.18 9.20 5.17
CA SER A 162 12.53 9.24 3.74
C SER A 162 13.47 8.08 3.37
N ARG A 163 13.62 7.78 2.08
CA ARG A 163 14.64 6.84 1.63
C ARG A 163 16.02 7.51 1.65
N GLY A 164 16.86 7.09 2.59
CA GLY A 164 18.24 7.51 2.74
C GLY A 164 18.90 6.68 3.83
N THR A 165 20.22 6.65 3.92
CA THR A 165 20.94 5.80 4.90
C THR A 165 20.62 6.19 6.35
N SER A 166 20.55 7.48 6.64
CA SER A 166 20.21 8.02 7.97
C SER A 166 18.78 7.67 8.36
N GLU A 167 17.84 7.76 7.42
CA GLU A 167 16.43 7.51 7.64
C GLU A 167 16.13 6.00 7.75
N LEU A 168 16.83 5.15 6.99
CA LEU A 168 16.76 3.70 7.18
C LEU A 168 17.26 3.27 8.56
N LEU A 169 18.31 3.92 9.08
CA LEU A 169 18.78 3.72 10.46
C LEU A 169 17.75 4.20 11.49
N ALA A 170 17.06 5.31 11.23
CA ALA A 170 15.99 5.81 12.08
C ALA A 170 14.79 4.87 12.10
N ALA A 171 14.37 4.34 10.93
CA ALA A 171 13.33 3.33 10.82
C ALA A 171 13.70 2.04 11.58
N ALA A 172 14.95 1.57 11.46
CA ALA A 172 15.46 0.43 12.21
C ALA A 172 15.44 0.66 13.75
N ARG A 173 15.77 1.87 14.19
CA ARG A 173 15.67 2.24 15.63
C ARG A 173 14.21 2.29 16.10
N ALA A 174 13.29 2.79 15.26
CA ALA A 174 11.87 2.82 15.59
C ALA A 174 11.33 1.40 15.81
N LEU A 175 11.64 0.48 14.89
CA LEU A 175 11.24 -0.93 14.99
C LEU A 175 11.80 -1.60 16.26
N ARG A 176 13.10 -1.40 16.57
CA ARG A 176 13.71 -1.88 17.81
C ARG A 176 13.09 -1.31 19.10
N LYS A 177 12.44 -0.14 19.01
CA LYS A 177 11.70 0.47 20.11
C LYS A 177 10.24 -0.02 20.20
N GLY A 178 9.90 -1.09 19.50
CA GLY A 178 8.55 -1.67 19.50
C GLY A 178 7.54 -0.88 18.65
N LYS A 179 7.97 0.02 17.74
CA LYS A 179 7.06 0.72 16.85
C LYS A 179 6.64 -0.16 15.67
N ILE A 180 5.55 0.23 15.03
CA ILE A 180 5.12 -0.30 13.73
C ILE A 180 5.89 0.41 12.62
N LEU A 181 6.36 -0.36 11.64
CA LEU A 181 7.00 0.16 10.43
C LEU A 181 6.22 -0.30 9.19
N GLY A 182 5.52 0.64 8.54
CA GLY A 182 4.71 0.37 7.36
C GLY A 182 5.48 0.45 6.04
N PHE A 183 5.20 -0.50 5.15
CA PHE A 183 5.74 -0.56 3.79
C PHE A 183 4.62 -0.71 2.77
N LEU A 184 4.60 0.17 1.77
CA LEU A 184 3.83 -0.01 0.55
C LEU A 184 4.72 -0.75 -0.46
N ALA A 185 4.47 -2.05 -0.66
CA ALA A 185 5.37 -2.95 -1.39
C ALA A 185 4.86 -3.34 -2.79
N ASP A 186 3.88 -2.62 -3.32
CA ASP A 186 3.16 -2.91 -4.56
C ASP A 186 3.68 -2.16 -5.80
N GLN A 187 4.77 -1.40 -5.68
CA GLN A 187 5.38 -0.68 -6.79
C GLN A 187 6.59 -1.44 -7.37
N ASP A 188 7.07 -0.98 -8.53
CA ASP A 188 8.30 -1.50 -9.13
C ASP A 188 9.50 -1.31 -8.18
N GLY A 189 10.20 -2.40 -7.89
CA GLY A 189 11.36 -2.42 -6.99
C GLY A 189 12.64 -1.86 -7.61
N GLY A 190 12.64 -1.66 -8.93
CA GLY A 190 13.83 -1.29 -9.68
C GLY A 190 14.86 -2.44 -9.77
N PRO A 191 16.10 -2.15 -10.19
CA PRO A 191 17.13 -3.19 -10.40
C PRO A 191 17.51 -3.97 -9.12
N ALA A 192 17.25 -3.41 -7.93
CA ALA A 192 17.58 -4.04 -6.65
C ALA A 192 16.40 -4.79 -6.02
N GLY A 193 15.27 -4.91 -6.69
CA GLY A 193 14.11 -5.66 -6.24
C GLY A 193 14.25 -7.16 -6.49
N ALA A 194 13.49 -7.98 -5.77
CA ALA A 194 13.32 -9.39 -6.11
C ALA A 194 12.40 -9.52 -7.32
N PHE A 195 12.77 -10.39 -8.25
CA PHE A 195 11.93 -10.72 -9.40
C PHE A 195 11.01 -11.88 -9.03
N VAL A 196 9.77 -11.57 -8.73
CA VAL A 196 8.74 -12.54 -8.31
C VAL A 196 7.50 -12.42 -9.20
N GLU A 197 6.65 -13.41 -9.15
CA GLU A 197 5.39 -13.39 -9.89
C GLU A 197 4.42 -12.39 -9.28
N PHE A 198 3.76 -11.61 -10.14
CA PHE A 198 2.65 -10.72 -9.79
C PHE A 198 1.63 -10.72 -10.93
N PHE A 199 0.45 -11.25 -10.70
CA PHE A 199 -0.58 -11.49 -11.72
C PHE A 199 -0.07 -12.34 -12.89
N GLY A 200 0.64 -13.44 -12.61
CA GLY A 200 1.17 -14.34 -13.63
C GLY A 200 2.30 -13.76 -14.49
N ARG A 201 2.88 -12.62 -14.08
CA ARG A 201 3.99 -11.95 -14.79
C ARG A 201 5.12 -11.63 -13.82
N THR A 202 6.34 -11.86 -14.25
CA THR A 202 7.53 -11.47 -13.47
C THR A 202 7.57 -9.95 -13.26
N ALA A 203 7.75 -9.54 -12.02
CA ALA A 203 7.84 -8.13 -11.64
C ALA A 203 8.93 -7.92 -10.60
N SER A 204 9.74 -6.90 -10.77
CA SER A 204 10.67 -6.45 -9.74
C SER A 204 9.91 -5.92 -8.54
N THR A 205 10.16 -6.47 -7.35
CA THR A 205 9.39 -6.19 -6.13
C THR A 205 10.30 -5.73 -4.99
N PRO A 206 9.89 -4.68 -4.22
CA PRO A 206 10.66 -4.19 -3.09
C PRO A 206 10.78 -5.24 -1.98
N MET A 207 11.99 -5.60 -1.58
CA MET A 207 12.26 -6.56 -0.50
C MET A 207 12.24 -5.94 0.91
N GLY A 208 11.95 -4.64 1.03
CA GLY A 208 12.01 -3.93 2.30
C GLY A 208 11.30 -4.62 3.47
N PRO A 209 10.03 -5.04 3.33
CA PRO A 209 9.30 -5.73 4.40
C PRO A 209 10.02 -6.99 4.88
N ALA A 210 10.43 -7.87 3.97
CA ALA A 210 11.14 -9.12 4.29
C ALA A 210 12.50 -8.85 4.93
N VAL A 211 13.30 -7.92 4.39
CA VAL A 211 14.61 -7.55 4.93
C VAL A 211 14.50 -7.03 6.37
N PHE A 212 13.55 -6.12 6.65
CA PHE A 212 13.39 -5.57 7.99
C PHE A 212 12.84 -6.60 8.96
N SER A 213 11.87 -7.39 8.56
CA SER A 213 11.31 -8.47 9.38
C SER A 213 12.41 -9.46 9.82
N ARG A 214 13.16 -10.02 8.88
CA ARG A 214 14.24 -10.98 9.17
C ARG A 214 15.32 -10.37 10.05
N LYS A 215 15.80 -9.18 9.70
CA LYS A 215 16.89 -8.50 10.42
C LYS A 215 16.53 -8.18 11.86
N PHE A 216 15.28 -7.85 12.15
CA PHE A 216 14.84 -7.41 13.48
C PHE A 216 13.97 -8.44 14.20
N LYS A 217 13.71 -9.60 13.58
CA LYS A 217 12.79 -10.64 14.08
C LYS A 217 11.39 -10.09 14.37
N SER A 218 10.98 -9.12 13.56
CA SER A 218 9.70 -8.45 13.69
C SER A 218 8.65 -9.21 12.89
N PRO A 219 7.48 -9.56 13.44
CA PRO A 219 6.41 -10.18 12.66
C PRO A 219 5.96 -9.27 11.53
N VAL A 220 5.62 -9.87 10.37
CA VAL A 220 4.97 -9.19 9.26
C VAL A 220 3.47 -9.36 9.40
N VAL A 221 2.73 -8.27 9.47
CA VAL A 221 1.28 -8.28 9.54
C VAL A 221 0.71 -7.56 8.31
N PRO A 222 0.13 -8.29 7.35
CA PRO A 222 -0.51 -7.66 6.21
C PRO A 222 -1.73 -6.86 6.68
N THR A 223 -1.79 -5.58 6.31
CA THR A 223 -2.83 -4.68 6.79
C THR A 223 -3.20 -3.70 5.69
N PHE A 224 -4.47 -3.69 5.30
CA PHE A 224 -4.98 -2.87 4.21
C PHE A 224 -6.15 -2.02 4.66
N ILE A 225 -6.41 -0.92 3.97
CA ILE A 225 -7.61 -0.11 4.20
C ILE A 225 -8.46 -0.11 2.94
N LEU A 226 -9.72 -0.47 3.09
CA LEU A 226 -10.66 -0.64 1.99
C LEU A 226 -11.87 0.27 2.18
N ARG A 227 -12.18 1.05 1.14
CA ARG A 227 -13.40 1.86 1.13
C ARG A 227 -14.62 0.95 1.07
N GLN A 228 -15.57 1.21 1.93
CA GLN A 228 -16.83 0.49 2.03
C GLN A 228 -17.92 1.14 1.17
N PRO A 229 -19.01 0.43 0.84
CA PRO A 229 -20.11 0.96 0.04
C PRO A 229 -20.79 2.19 0.64
N ASP A 230 -20.77 2.36 1.96
CA ASP A 230 -21.31 3.52 2.69
C ASP A 230 -20.39 4.75 2.65
N GLY A 231 -19.21 4.62 2.03
CA GLY A 231 -18.19 5.66 1.92
C GLY A 231 -17.23 5.70 3.12
N GLY A 232 -17.45 4.89 4.15
CA GLY A 232 -16.49 4.67 5.23
C GLY A 232 -15.32 3.78 4.80
N HIS A 233 -14.45 3.45 5.75
CA HIS A 233 -13.27 2.61 5.53
C HIS A 233 -13.20 1.49 6.56
N LEU A 234 -12.72 0.33 6.11
CA LEU A 234 -12.37 -0.79 6.97
C LEU A 234 -10.86 -1.03 6.87
N ILE A 235 -10.16 -0.93 8.00
CA ILE A 235 -8.80 -1.44 8.13
C ILE A 235 -8.92 -2.96 8.33
N HIS A 236 -8.46 -3.72 7.34
CA HIS A 236 -8.47 -5.17 7.32
C HIS A 236 -7.09 -5.68 7.73
N VAL A 237 -7.01 -6.35 8.90
CA VAL A 237 -5.77 -6.86 9.47
C VAL A 237 -5.74 -8.37 9.33
N LEU A 238 -4.86 -8.87 8.47
CA LEU A 238 -4.67 -10.31 8.27
C LEU A 238 -3.80 -10.91 9.40
N PRO A 239 -3.82 -12.24 9.56
CA PRO A 239 -2.89 -12.92 10.47
C PRO A 239 -1.43 -12.60 10.16
N PRO A 240 -0.54 -12.60 11.17
CA PRO A 240 0.89 -12.49 10.96
C PRO A 240 1.38 -13.59 10.02
N MET A 241 2.25 -13.21 9.08
CA MET A 241 2.85 -14.17 8.14
C MET A 241 3.88 -15.07 8.83
N GLU A 242 3.90 -16.32 8.42
CA GLU A 242 5.02 -17.22 8.66
C GLU A 242 6.09 -16.95 7.60
N LEU A 243 7.37 -16.83 8.00
CA LEU A 243 8.48 -16.61 7.10
C LEU A 243 9.21 -17.92 6.84
N HIS A 244 9.74 -18.07 5.66
CA HIS A 244 10.54 -19.25 5.27
C HIS A 244 11.80 -19.38 6.13
N ASP A 245 12.22 -20.62 6.41
CA ASP A 245 13.46 -20.95 7.12
C ASP A 245 14.05 -22.23 6.53
N THR A 246 14.52 -22.13 5.28
CA THR A 246 15.08 -23.28 4.53
C THR A 246 16.56 -23.51 4.82
N GLY A 247 17.21 -22.60 5.56
CA GLY A 247 18.65 -22.57 5.78
C GLY A 247 19.43 -21.84 4.69
N ASP A 248 18.77 -21.31 3.66
CA ASP A 248 19.31 -20.44 2.63
C ASP A 248 18.67 -19.03 2.75
N PRO A 249 19.36 -18.07 3.40
CA PRO A 249 18.80 -16.74 3.66
C PRO A 249 18.43 -15.95 2.39
N ASP A 250 19.14 -16.15 1.29
CA ASP A 250 18.89 -15.45 0.04
C ASP A 250 17.62 -16.01 -0.64
N ARG A 251 17.47 -17.33 -0.65
CA ARG A 251 16.27 -18.00 -1.11
C ARG A 251 15.07 -17.62 -0.25
N ASP A 252 15.18 -17.72 1.07
CA ASP A 252 14.12 -17.36 2.01
C ASP A 252 13.62 -15.92 1.81
N LEU A 253 14.54 -14.98 1.56
CA LEU A 253 14.19 -13.58 1.32
C LEU A 253 13.34 -13.39 0.05
N ILE A 254 13.64 -14.17 -1.00
CA ILE A 254 12.89 -14.13 -2.26
C ILE A 254 11.53 -14.78 -2.08
N GLU A 255 11.46 -15.95 -1.42
CA GLU A 255 10.20 -16.66 -1.14
C GLU A 255 9.26 -15.82 -0.26
N ASP A 256 9.77 -15.21 0.82
CA ASP A 256 9.00 -14.27 1.64
C ASP A 256 8.46 -13.10 0.81
N THR A 257 9.28 -12.55 -0.09
CA THR A 257 8.86 -11.44 -0.95
C THR A 257 7.78 -11.89 -1.95
N ALA A 258 7.87 -13.13 -2.44
CA ALA A 258 6.86 -13.71 -3.32
C ALA A 258 5.52 -13.87 -2.57
N ASP A 259 5.51 -14.45 -1.38
CA ASP A 259 4.31 -14.63 -0.57
C ASP A 259 3.66 -13.28 -0.20
N MET A 260 4.48 -12.29 0.19
CA MET A 260 4.02 -10.92 0.43
C MET A 260 3.37 -10.30 -0.81
N THR A 261 3.91 -10.59 -1.99
CA THR A 261 3.39 -10.11 -3.26
C THR A 261 2.06 -10.77 -3.61
N HIS A 262 1.92 -12.08 -3.35
CA HIS A 262 0.67 -12.81 -3.54
C HIS A 262 -0.45 -12.30 -2.62
N ILE A 263 -0.14 -12.01 -1.36
CA ILE A 263 -1.14 -11.40 -0.45
C ILE A 263 -1.65 -10.06 -1.00
N ILE A 264 -0.75 -9.20 -1.50
CA ILE A 264 -1.14 -7.93 -2.12
C ILE A 264 -2.00 -8.20 -3.37
N GLU A 265 -1.62 -9.16 -4.21
CA GLU A 265 -2.37 -9.56 -5.41
C GLU A 265 -3.79 -10.00 -5.04
N ASP A 266 -3.96 -10.83 -4.03
CA ASP A 266 -5.26 -11.34 -3.59
C ASP A 266 -6.19 -10.21 -3.13
N ILE A 267 -5.66 -9.24 -2.38
CA ILE A 267 -6.43 -8.05 -1.98
C ILE A 267 -6.85 -7.23 -3.19
N ILE A 268 -5.95 -7.06 -4.18
CA ILE A 268 -6.26 -6.33 -5.42
C ILE A 268 -7.34 -7.08 -6.24
N ARG A 269 -7.25 -8.41 -6.37
CA ARG A 269 -8.23 -9.23 -7.08
C ARG A 269 -9.63 -9.10 -6.49
N GLN A 270 -9.73 -9.06 -5.16
CA GLN A 270 -10.99 -8.87 -4.46
C GLN A 270 -11.50 -7.41 -4.54
N ASN A 271 -10.61 -6.43 -4.71
CA ASN A 271 -10.92 -5.00 -4.68
C ASN A 271 -10.30 -4.25 -5.87
N PRO A 272 -10.54 -4.66 -7.12
CA PRO A 272 -9.81 -4.16 -8.28
C PRO A 272 -10.03 -2.67 -8.56
N THR A 273 -11.12 -2.08 -8.07
CA THR A 273 -11.40 -0.66 -8.21
C THR A 273 -10.58 0.22 -7.26
N GLN A 274 -9.87 -0.36 -6.29
CA GLN A 274 -9.21 0.38 -5.22
C GLN A 274 -7.68 0.44 -5.35
N TRP A 275 -7.08 -0.18 -6.37
CA TRP A 275 -5.65 -0.14 -6.63
C TRP A 275 -5.28 0.84 -7.75
N LEU A 276 -4.02 1.32 -7.72
CA LEU A 276 -3.51 2.29 -8.70
C LEU A 276 -3.04 1.60 -9.99
N TRP A 277 -3.96 1.22 -10.88
CA TRP A 277 -3.66 0.49 -12.12
C TRP A 277 -2.80 1.25 -13.13
N PHE A 278 -2.63 2.56 -13.03
CA PHE A 278 -1.82 3.37 -13.95
C PHE A 278 -0.36 3.54 -13.54
N GLN A 279 0.09 2.92 -12.44
CA GLN A 279 1.50 2.86 -12.08
C GLN A 279 2.26 1.87 -12.96
N HIS A 280 3.55 2.16 -13.23
CA HIS A 280 4.41 1.30 -14.05
C HIS A 280 4.97 0.13 -13.23
N ARG A 281 4.12 -0.82 -12.83
CA ARG A 281 4.48 -1.93 -11.92
C ARG A 281 5.49 -2.91 -12.53
N TRP A 282 5.45 -3.11 -13.83
CA TRP A 282 6.34 -4.01 -14.58
C TRP A 282 7.35 -3.22 -15.43
N ASN A 283 7.91 -2.15 -14.87
CA ASN A 283 8.82 -1.26 -15.60
C ASN A 283 10.24 -1.81 -15.69
N THR A 284 10.71 -2.52 -14.67
CA THR A 284 12.05 -3.11 -14.64
C THR A 284 11.98 -4.55 -15.15
N PRO A 285 12.52 -4.84 -16.36
CA PRO A 285 12.59 -6.21 -16.87
C PRO A 285 13.66 -7.00 -16.08
N PRO A 286 13.51 -8.33 -15.93
CA PRO A 286 14.57 -9.20 -15.44
C PRO A 286 15.74 -9.16 -16.45
N ASP A 287 16.96 -9.07 -15.94
CA ASP A 287 18.16 -9.24 -16.75
C ASP A 287 18.59 -10.75 -16.77
N GLU A 288 19.51 -11.11 -17.67
CA GLU A 288 19.97 -12.50 -17.80
C GLU A 288 20.62 -13.05 -16.52
N LYS A 289 21.12 -12.18 -15.63
CA LYS A 289 21.75 -12.57 -14.36
C LYS A 289 20.72 -12.80 -13.26
N THR A 290 19.54 -12.19 -13.34
CA THR A 290 18.46 -12.30 -12.36
C THR A 290 17.48 -13.43 -12.64
N VAL A 291 17.52 -14.06 -13.81
CA VAL A 291 16.67 -15.21 -14.19
C VAL A 291 16.87 -16.45 -13.30
N HIS A 292 18.01 -16.55 -12.59
CA HIS A 292 18.29 -17.66 -11.69
C HIS A 292 17.54 -17.63 -10.33
N HIS A 293 16.74 -16.59 -10.09
CA HIS A 293 15.95 -16.42 -8.84
C HIS A 293 14.44 -16.58 -9.02
N HIS A 294 14.00 -17.25 -10.10
CA HIS A 294 12.58 -17.58 -10.27
C HIS A 294 12.19 -18.77 -9.38
N VAL A 295 11.61 -18.49 -8.23
CA VAL A 295 10.83 -19.48 -7.50
C VAL A 295 9.40 -19.39 -8.02
N THR A 296 9.00 -20.37 -8.84
CA THR A 296 7.60 -20.58 -9.17
C THR A 296 6.94 -21.30 -8.00
N ALA A 297 6.20 -20.56 -7.18
CA ALA A 297 5.53 -21.07 -5.97
C ALA A 297 4.32 -22.00 -6.26
N ARG A 298 4.26 -22.70 -7.38
CA ARG A 298 3.11 -23.56 -7.75
C ARG A 298 3.44 -24.97 -8.25
N GLU A 299 4.62 -25.51 -8.05
CA GLU A 299 4.88 -26.92 -8.38
C GLU A 299 4.55 -27.92 -7.27
N GLY A 300 4.04 -27.47 -6.10
CA GLY A 300 3.78 -28.33 -4.92
C GLY A 300 2.36 -28.89 -4.78
N GLU A 301 1.36 -28.43 -5.52
CA GLU A 301 -0.05 -28.85 -5.29
C GLU A 301 -0.66 -29.74 -6.38
N ALA A 302 0.08 -30.12 -7.42
CA ALA A 302 -0.48 -30.92 -8.54
C ALA A 302 -0.34 -32.43 -8.36
N ASP A 303 0.36 -32.96 -7.35
CA ASP A 303 0.66 -34.40 -7.24
C ASP A 303 0.02 -35.13 -6.04
N GLY A 304 -1.01 -34.58 -5.42
CA GLY A 304 -1.67 -35.11 -4.21
C GLY A 304 -3.08 -35.67 -4.42
N LYS A 305 -3.57 -35.96 -5.66
CA LYS A 305 -4.86 -36.65 -5.88
C LYS A 305 -4.81 -37.63 -7.02
N LYS A 306 -4.15 -38.74 -6.83
CA LYS A 306 -4.47 -40.05 -7.44
C LYS A 306 -3.92 -41.12 -6.54
N GLY A 307 -4.80 -41.72 -5.75
CA GLY A 307 -4.58 -42.86 -4.93
C GLY A 307 -5.88 -43.21 -4.24
#